data_29c3bb915417a73a204a3fc1ba93ec38
#
_entry.id   29c3bb915417a73a204a3fc1ba93ec38
#
_cell.length_a   1.000
_cell.length_b   1.000
_cell.length_c   1.000
_cell.angle_alpha   90.00
_cell.angle_beta   90.00
_cell.angle_gamma   90.00
#
_symmetry.space_group_name_H-M   'P 1'
#
loop_
_entity.id
_entity.type
_entity.pdbx_description
1 polymer ?
#
loop_
_entity_poly.entity_id
_entity_poly.type
_entity_poly.pdbx_seq_one_letter_code
_entity_poly.pdbx_strand_id
1 'polypeptide(L)'
;MFNLHITGKLLCIINDLYSYSKSAVAINQCTSKYFIVSEGVRQGGVLSGLLYTVFINELLIQLQTCNPKMGMGVENCCAPCLADDIACLAVSPSKLQDMLDTCANYSNKWRFQFNASKSCIMVFSKNLHSIKFKWSVGNECIPVADSYIHLGIELSSDLKSYKRTQTMCRKGRNSYFALSNIRDDNVYPSAMIRLYKSVVLPTCLYGCEMWCNLKSQDLNFLNQFQHFIVKNIQRLPKRTRSDMCESLLGLMPIISEIEKRKLLFLGKMCNFACEILPKKLFLQRLFTCLQSTEYRYGFIPDIINILQKYNLFDFLLKYIESGLFPIKFAWKKIVINAVNSVQQELWNSRVTSDPDFIRFNQIHNTISTANLWKYSNTAPELRKAFLIAKFITNIPDQEVRNCALCDSPFTDIIMHASCECRFTYHLRDTFFDLIIENFSLEIYVDLWNYDSNTLLEKNYQYILMRWTIQFRELSYVHVVASAAEYNRLLH
;
A
#
# COMPACT_ATOMS: atom_id res chain seq x y z
N MET A 1 19.61 2.52 36.76
CA MET A 1 18.31 2.21 37.41
C MET A 1 18.10 3.02 38.67
N PHE A 2 19.04 3.06 39.60
CA PHE A 2 18.90 3.80 40.85
C PHE A 2 18.52 5.29 40.64
N ASN A 3 19.20 5.97 39.74
CA ASN A 3 18.93 7.38 39.37
C ASN A 3 17.55 7.59 38.68
N LEU A 4 16.85 6.53 38.29
CA LEU A 4 15.50 6.55 37.75
C LEU A 4 14.46 6.04 38.76
N HIS A 5 14.81 6.09 40.07
CA HIS A 5 13.97 5.63 41.19
C HIS A 5 13.51 4.15 41.10
N ILE A 6 14.22 3.33 40.33
CA ILE A 6 14.01 1.87 40.32
C ILE A 6 14.84 1.27 41.46
N THR A 7 14.20 1.10 42.63
CA THR A 7 14.85 0.69 43.88
C THR A 7 14.07 -0.45 44.55
N GLY A 8 14.59 -0.93 45.68
CA GLY A 8 13.93 -1.92 46.54
C GLY A 8 13.66 -3.25 45.86
N LYS A 9 12.50 -3.85 46.14
CA LYS A 9 12.13 -5.20 45.66
C LYS A 9 12.21 -5.33 44.12
N LEU A 10 11.83 -4.29 43.37
CA LEU A 10 11.86 -4.32 41.90
C LEU A 10 13.29 -4.46 41.38
N LEU A 11 14.22 -3.71 41.95
CA LEU A 11 15.64 -3.82 41.55
C LEU A 11 16.21 -5.20 41.89
N CYS A 12 15.88 -5.76 43.08
CA CYS A 12 16.28 -7.12 43.46
C CYS A 12 15.75 -8.16 42.50
N ILE A 13 14.47 -8.10 42.15
CA ILE A 13 13.85 -9.04 41.17
C ILE A 13 14.54 -8.96 39.80
N ILE A 14 14.82 -7.74 39.30
CA ILE A 14 15.52 -7.58 38.03
C ILE A 14 16.95 -8.15 38.12
N ASN A 15 17.64 -7.89 39.23
CA ASN A 15 18.98 -8.45 39.45
C ASN A 15 18.95 -9.96 39.43
N ASP A 16 18.04 -10.61 40.19
CA ASP A 16 17.92 -12.07 40.24
C ASP A 16 17.55 -12.68 38.89
N LEU A 17 16.70 -12.00 38.08
CA LEU A 17 16.36 -12.46 36.72
C LEU A 17 17.57 -12.55 35.79
N TYR A 18 18.61 -11.73 36.00
CA TYR A 18 19.76 -11.67 35.11
C TYR A 18 21.05 -12.26 35.66
N SER A 19 21.21 -12.34 36.98
CA SER A 19 22.47 -12.78 37.64
C SER A 19 22.91 -14.20 37.34
N TYR A 20 21.98 -15.10 37.03
CA TYR A 20 22.28 -16.53 36.79
C TYR A 20 21.70 -17.01 35.43
N SER A 21 21.64 -16.12 34.47
CA SER A 21 21.14 -16.46 33.15
C SER A 21 22.04 -17.46 32.45
N LYS A 22 21.46 -18.54 31.92
CA LYS A 22 22.16 -19.56 31.15
C LYS A 22 21.50 -19.71 29.78
N SER A 23 22.31 -19.96 28.76
CA SER A 23 21.85 -20.25 27.39
C SER A 23 22.49 -21.54 26.88
N ALA A 24 21.83 -22.16 25.91
CA ALA A 24 22.36 -23.29 25.16
C ALA A 24 21.98 -23.10 23.69
N VAL A 25 22.77 -23.63 22.77
CA VAL A 25 22.50 -23.58 21.32
C VAL A 25 21.83 -24.90 20.91
N ALA A 26 20.69 -24.83 20.25
CA ALA A 26 19.99 -26.01 19.72
C ALA A 26 20.02 -25.98 18.18
N ILE A 27 20.55 -27.04 17.56
CA ILE A 27 20.63 -27.22 16.10
C ILE A 27 20.26 -28.67 15.79
N ASN A 28 19.35 -28.92 14.89
CA ASN A 28 18.96 -30.26 14.43
C ASN A 28 18.71 -31.26 15.56
N GLN A 29 17.92 -30.87 16.56
CA GLN A 29 17.59 -31.69 17.76
C GLN A 29 18.76 -31.93 18.73
N CYS A 30 19.96 -31.43 18.47
CA CYS A 30 21.08 -31.45 19.38
C CYS A 30 21.16 -30.15 20.17
N THR A 31 21.36 -30.23 21.49
CA THR A 31 21.52 -29.07 22.38
C THR A 31 22.92 -29.07 22.97
N SER A 32 23.59 -27.90 22.91
CA SER A 32 24.90 -27.72 23.54
C SER A 32 24.82 -27.80 25.09
N LYS A 33 25.96 -27.87 25.76
CA LYS A 33 26.03 -27.60 27.20
C LYS A 33 25.60 -26.15 27.48
N TYR A 34 24.97 -25.94 28.65
CA TYR A 34 24.60 -24.60 29.11
C TYR A 34 25.86 -23.77 29.42
N PHE A 35 25.86 -22.54 28.98
CA PHE A 35 26.88 -21.53 29.32
C PHE A 35 26.22 -20.31 30.00
N ILE A 36 26.99 -19.64 30.85
CA ILE A 36 26.51 -18.45 31.59
C ILE A 36 26.47 -17.26 30.63
N VAL A 37 25.39 -16.51 30.68
CA VAL A 37 25.24 -15.21 29.95
C VAL A 37 25.38 -14.11 30.96
N SER A 38 26.55 -13.46 30.95
CA SER A 38 26.91 -12.38 31.89
C SER A 38 26.54 -10.99 31.38
N GLU A 39 26.26 -10.83 30.08
CA GLU A 39 26.04 -9.52 29.44
C GLU A 39 24.82 -9.54 28.53
N GLY A 40 24.23 -8.35 28.34
CA GLY A 40 23.09 -8.12 27.47
C GLY A 40 21.74 -8.41 28.12
N VAL A 41 20.68 -8.31 27.28
CA VAL A 41 19.30 -8.59 27.69
C VAL A 41 18.77 -9.81 26.94
N ARG A 42 17.81 -10.53 27.54
CA ARG A 42 17.23 -11.73 26.93
C ARG A 42 16.43 -11.36 25.68
N GLN A 43 16.78 -11.92 24.55
CA GLN A 43 16.00 -11.75 23.31
C GLN A 43 14.60 -12.34 23.50
N GLY A 44 13.55 -11.54 23.20
CA GLY A 44 12.15 -11.90 23.43
C GLY A 44 11.65 -11.73 24.88
N GLY A 45 12.49 -11.27 25.81
CA GLY A 45 12.06 -10.96 27.17
C GLY A 45 11.18 -9.71 27.24
N VAL A 46 10.09 -9.79 28.01
CA VAL A 46 9.12 -8.68 28.15
C VAL A 46 9.77 -7.38 28.65
N LEU A 47 10.73 -7.47 29.58
CA LEU A 47 11.44 -6.33 30.13
C LEU A 47 12.65 -5.89 29.31
N SER A 48 13.11 -6.67 28.35
CA SER A 48 14.38 -6.44 27.64
C SER A 48 14.42 -5.11 26.91
N GLY A 49 13.33 -4.74 26.20
CA GLY A 49 13.24 -3.44 25.51
C GLY A 49 13.28 -2.25 26.48
N LEU A 50 12.55 -2.34 27.60
CA LEU A 50 12.55 -1.30 28.62
C LEU A 50 13.92 -1.14 29.27
N LEU A 51 14.57 -2.25 29.64
CA LEU A 51 15.91 -2.24 30.26
C LEU A 51 16.95 -1.66 29.30
N TYR A 52 16.87 -2.01 28.02
CA TYR A 52 17.73 -1.41 27.00
C TYR A 52 17.49 0.10 26.85
N THR A 53 16.23 0.56 26.86
CA THR A 53 15.92 1.98 26.83
C THR A 53 16.51 2.71 28.03
N VAL A 54 16.44 2.15 29.24
CA VAL A 54 17.08 2.69 30.44
C VAL A 54 18.61 2.77 30.29
N PHE A 55 19.22 1.73 29.72
CA PHE A 55 20.66 1.65 29.48
C PHE A 55 21.12 2.76 28.51
N ILE A 56 20.48 2.91 27.36
CA ILE A 56 20.92 3.85 26.33
C ILE A 56 20.55 5.32 26.63
N ASN A 57 19.62 5.58 27.56
CA ASN A 57 19.11 6.90 27.87
C ASN A 57 20.21 7.87 28.29
N GLU A 58 21.22 7.43 29.06
CA GLU A 58 22.34 8.28 29.46
C GLU A 58 23.12 8.77 28.22
N LEU A 59 23.36 7.92 27.23
CA LEU A 59 23.99 8.33 25.96
C LEU A 59 23.16 9.39 25.23
N LEU A 60 21.84 9.18 25.14
CA LEU A 60 20.96 10.12 24.43
C LEU A 60 20.96 11.51 25.09
N ILE A 61 21.01 11.58 26.44
CA ILE A 61 21.14 12.83 27.18
C ILE A 61 22.49 13.52 26.89
N GLN A 62 23.59 12.75 26.85
CA GLN A 62 24.91 13.27 26.51
C GLN A 62 24.96 13.81 25.07
N LEU A 63 24.38 13.10 24.11
CA LEU A 63 24.28 13.56 22.72
C LEU A 63 23.47 14.85 22.58
N GLN A 64 22.37 14.98 23.31
CA GLN A 64 21.56 16.20 23.35
C GLN A 64 22.32 17.39 23.93
N THR A 65 23.14 17.15 24.98
CA THR A 65 24.00 18.16 25.56
C THR A 65 25.13 18.59 24.61
N CYS A 66 25.70 17.62 23.88
CA CYS A 66 26.75 17.85 22.89
C CYS A 66 26.28 18.74 21.73
N ASN A 67 25.01 18.59 21.31
CA ASN A 67 24.44 19.33 20.17
C ASN A 67 23.05 19.94 20.49
N PRO A 68 23.01 20.96 21.40
CA PRO A 68 21.74 21.49 21.91
C PRO A 68 20.92 22.28 20.91
N LYS A 69 21.53 22.74 19.80
CA LYS A 69 20.85 23.56 18.78
C LYS A 69 20.27 22.76 17.61
N MET A 70 20.39 21.45 17.65
CA MET A 70 19.85 20.61 16.57
C MET A 70 18.41 20.24 16.87
N GLY A 71 17.48 20.96 16.24
CA GLY A 71 16.06 20.71 16.47
C GLY A 71 15.15 21.66 15.73
N MET A 72 13.90 21.70 16.16
CA MET A 72 12.87 22.61 15.66
C MET A 72 12.38 23.47 16.82
N GLY A 73 12.54 24.79 16.71
CA GLY A 73 12.20 25.72 17.81
C GLY A 73 13.04 25.42 19.07
N VAL A 74 12.36 25.10 20.18
CA VAL A 74 12.98 24.78 21.46
C VAL A 74 13.26 23.29 21.66
N GLU A 75 12.71 22.43 20.80
CA GLU A 75 12.81 20.97 20.94
C GLU A 75 14.08 20.45 20.25
N ASN A 76 14.92 19.78 21.02
CA ASN A 76 16.11 19.11 20.49
C ASN A 76 15.74 17.73 19.91
N CYS A 77 16.15 17.45 18.70
CA CYS A 77 15.97 16.16 18.03
C CYS A 77 17.25 15.63 17.38
N CYS A 78 18.43 15.94 17.96
CA CYS A 78 19.73 15.58 17.37
C CYS A 78 20.03 14.09 17.39
N ALA A 79 19.37 13.28 18.23
CA ALA A 79 19.66 11.86 18.39
C ALA A 79 18.39 11.01 18.51
N PRO A 80 17.52 10.96 17.45
CA PRO A 80 16.39 10.02 17.46
C PRO A 80 16.92 8.59 17.51
N CYS A 81 16.31 7.77 18.37
CA CYS A 81 16.74 6.41 18.64
C CYS A 81 15.55 5.44 18.61
N LEU A 82 15.73 4.29 17.98
CA LEU A 82 14.82 3.16 18.06
C LEU A 82 15.61 1.89 18.38
N ALA A 83 15.49 1.40 19.62
CA ALA A 83 16.30 0.31 20.13
C ALA A 83 17.81 0.61 19.97
N ASP A 84 18.55 -0.20 19.23
CA ASP A 84 19.98 -0.04 18.95
C ASP A 84 20.30 0.91 17.79
N ASP A 85 19.30 1.26 16.98
CA ASP A 85 19.49 2.19 15.86
C ASP A 85 19.43 3.66 16.36
N ILE A 86 20.56 4.36 16.32
CA ILE A 86 20.68 5.78 16.68
C ILE A 86 21.01 6.60 15.44
N ALA A 87 20.24 7.64 15.16
CA ALA A 87 20.54 8.61 14.12
C ALA A 87 21.11 9.89 14.72
N CYS A 88 22.39 10.18 14.53
CA CYS A 88 23.03 11.42 14.95
C CYS A 88 22.82 12.50 13.90
N LEU A 89 22.15 13.60 14.24
CA LEU A 89 21.88 14.73 13.37
C LEU A 89 22.70 15.94 13.77
N ALA A 90 23.44 16.54 12.83
CA ALA A 90 24.24 17.74 13.09
C ALA A 90 24.24 18.67 11.88
N VAL A 91 24.45 19.97 12.11
CA VAL A 91 24.52 21.02 11.07
C VAL A 91 25.94 21.27 10.59
N SER A 92 26.95 20.71 11.25
CA SER A 92 28.36 20.85 10.84
C SER A 92 29.13 19.54 11.01
N PRO A 93 30.20 19.33 10.19
CA PRO A 93 31.03 18.14 10.30
C PRO A 93 31.67 17.94 11.66
N SER A 94 32.17 19.03 12.29
CA SER A 94 32.79 18.98 13.61
C SER A 94 31.79 18.57 14.69
N LYS A 95 30.56 19.10 14.65
CA LYS A 95 29.52 18.72 15.62
C LYS A 95 29.11 17.26 15.49
N LEU A 96 29.09 16.74 14.28
CA LEU A 96 28.85 15.30 14.09
C LEU A 96 30.00 14.47 14.67
N GLN A 97 31.26 14.89 14.50
CA GLN A 97 32.39 14.18 15.10
C GLN A 97 32.33 14.23 16.64
N ASP A 98 32.00 15.39 17.24
CA ASP A 98 31.83 15.50 18.69
C ASP A 98 30.79 14.49 19.23
N MET A 99 29.68 14.28 18.49
CA MET A 99 28.67 13.27 18.82
C MET A 99 29.21 11.85 18.67
N LEU A 100 29.97 11.56 17.65
CA LEU A 100 30.59 10.24 17.43
C LEU A 100 31.62 9.93 18.52
N ASP A 101 32.42 10.92 18.94
CA ASP A 101 33.38 10.79 20.05
C ASP A 101 32.64 10.52 21.38
N THR A 102 31.50 11.15 21.60
CA THR A 102 30.63 10.87 22.74
C THR A 102 30.12 9.42 22.70
N CYS A 103 29.70 8.92 21.53
CA CYS A 103 29.32 7.52 21.35
C CYS A 103 30.49 6.57 21.65
N ALA A 104 31.69 6.86 21.16
CA ALA A 104 32.89 6.07 21.40
C ALA A 104 33.25 6.00 22.89
N ASN A 105 33.24 7.15 23.58
CA ASN A 105 33.52 7.23 25.01
C ASN A 105 32.48 6.42 25.82
N TYR A 106 31.20 6.52 25.45
CA TYR A 106 30.13 5.77 26.12
C TYR A 106 30.28 4.25 25.89
N SER A 107 30.60 3.83 24.65
CA SER A 107 30.81 2.44 24.35
C SER A 107 32.02 1.83 25.08
N ASN A 108 33.10 2.60 25.22
CA ASN A 108 34.26 2.19 26.02
C ASN A 108 33.93 2.06 27.52
N LYS A 109 33.16 3.00 28.08
CA LYS A 109 32.70 2.95 29.49
C LYS A 109 31.87 1.69 29.77
N TRP A 110 30.99 1.30 28.84
CA TRP A 110 30.04 0.21 29.01
C TRP A 110 30.45 -1.09 28.29
N ARG A 111 31.68 -1.14 27.71
CA ARG A 111 32.30 -2.34 27.11
C ARG A 111 31.47 -2.96 25.97
N PHE A 112 30.91 -2.14 25.10
CA PHE A 112 30.31 -2.58 23.85
C PHE A 112 30.90 -1.81 22.67
N GLN A 113 30.60 -2.19 21.44
CA GLN A 113 31.10 -1.54 20.24
C GLN A 113 29.98 -1.16 19.28
N PHE A 114 30.06 0.05 18.74
CA PHE A 114 29.26 0.41 17.57
C PHE A 114 29.82 -0.26 16.33
N ASN A 115 28.96 -0.81 15.49
CA ASN A 115 29.38 -1.47 14.26
C ASN A 115 29.61 -0.43 13.15
N ALA A 116 30.83 0.03 12.95
CA ALA A 116 31.19 1.04 11.96
C ALA A 116 30.86 0.57 10.52
N SER A 117 30.98 -0.73 10.22
CA SER A 117 30.67 -1.25 8.87
C SER A 117 29.17 -1.24 8.53
N LYS A 118 28.28 -1.22 9.54
CA LYS A 118 26.85 -1.02 9.38
C LYS A 118 26.40 0.42 9.58
N SER A 119 27.28 1.28 10.03
CA SER A 119 27.04 2.71 10.21
C SER A 119 27.41 3.49 8.94
N CYS A 120 26.77 4.62 8.71
CA CYS A 120 26.95 5.40 7.51
C CYS A 120 26.74 6.88 7.80
N ILE A 121 27.49 7.73 7.15
CA ILE A 121 27.30 9.19 7.15
C ILE A 121 26.58 9.58 5.88
N MET A 122 25.49 10.35 6.02
CA MET A 122 24.82 10.98 4.88
C MET A 122 24.92 12.50 5.01
N VAL A 123 25.36 13.12 3.91
CA VAL A 123 25.49 14.58 3.85
C VAL A 123 24.40 15.18 2.97
N PHE A 124 23.56 16.02 3.57
CA PHE A 124 22.50 16.74 2.86
C PHE A 124 22.97 18.17 2.55
N SER A 125 23.68 18.35 1.45
CA SER A 125 24.22 19.66 1.02
C SER A 125 24.11 19.83 -0.48
N LYS A 126 23.92 21.10 -0.90
CA LYS A 126 23.97 21.46 -2.34
C LYS A 126 25.39 21.33 -2.92
N ASN A 127 26.42 21.43 -2.06
CA ASN A 127 27.84 21.41 -2.44
C ASN A 127 28.54 20.15 -1.91
N LEU A 128 28.04 18.97 -2.23
CA LEU A 128 28.55 17.69 -1.72
C LEU A 128 30.05 17.46 -2.03
N HIS A 129 30.54 17.93 -3.17
CA HIS A 129 31.90 17.68 -3.63
C HIS A 129 33.01 18.46 -2.87
N SER A 130 32.64 19.41 -2.02
CA SER A 130 33.59 20.22 -1.22
C SER A 130 33.86 19.64 0.17
N ILE A 131 33.16 18.59 0.61
CA ILE A 131 33.28 18.07 1.99
C ILE A 131 34.32 16.94 1.98
N LYS A 132 35.55 17.26 2.38
CA LYS A 132 36.67 16.29 2.52
C LYS A 132 36.82 15.77 3.98
N PHE A 133 35.83 15.91 4.81
CA PHE A 133 35.87 15.50 6.22
C PHE A 133 35.75 13.96 6.32
N LYS A 134 36.62 13.36 7.18
CA LYS A 134 36.53 11.93 7.52
C LYS A 134 35.99 11.78 8.93
N TRP A 135 34.94 11.00 9.09
CA TRP A 135 34.34 10.73 10.39
C TRP A 135 34.76 9.36 10.90
N SER A 136 34.92 9.26 12.21
CA SER A 136 35.24 8.01 12.88
C SER A 136 34.45 7.84 14.18
N VAL A 137 34.24 6.60 14.58
CA VAL A 137 33.79 6.23 15.91
C VAL A 137 34.90 5.45 16.59
N GLY A 138 35.54 6.04 17.59
CA GLY A 138 36.82 5.54 18.13
C GLY A 138 37.89 5.50 17.01
N ASN A 139 38.48 4.32 16.79
CA ASN A 139 39.53 4.14 15.78
C ASN A 139 38.97 3.72 14.39
N GLU A 140 37.69 3.50 14.24
CA GLU A 140 37.07 3.00 13.02
C GLU A 140 36.45 4.12 12.19
N CYS A 141 36.83 4.24 10.91
CA CYS A 141 36.24 5.19 9.98
C CYS A 141 34.83 4.77 9.57
N ILE A 142 33.91 5.72 9.53
CA ILE A 142 32.55 5.51 9.04
C ILE A 142 32.47 5.97 7.57
N PRO A 143 31.94 5.13 6.65
CA PRO A 143 31.82 5.50 5.24
C PRO A 143 30.76 6.58 5.03
N VAL A 144 31.01 7.45 4.04
CA VAL A 144 30.02 8.40 3.53
C VAL A 144 29.28 7.74 2.37
N ALA A 145 27.95 7.81 2.37
CA ALA A 145 27.11 7.23 1.34
C ALA A 145 26.04 8.21 0.84
N ASP A 146 25.68 8.09 -0.43
CA ASP A 146 24.60 8.88 -1.05
C ASP A 146 23.21 8.35 -0.73
N SER A 147 23.10 7.10 -0.31
CA SER A 147 21.86 6.49 0.13
C SER A 147 22.10 5.49 1.25
N TYR A 148 21.12 5.39 2.15
CA TYR A 148 21.15 4.47 3.27
C TYR A 148 19.72 4.01 3.63
N ILE A 149 19.59 2.75 4.04
CA ILE A 149 18.30 2.22 4.51
C ILE A 149 18.25 2.34 6.03
N HIS A 150 17.47 3.30 6.52
CA HIS A 150 17.21 3.49 7.95
C HIS A 150 15.79 3.03 8.29
N LEU A 151 15.64 2.12 9.25
CA LEU A 151 14.37 1.54 9.67
C LEU A 151 13.52 1.01 8.50
N GLY A 152 14.17 0.41 7.50
CA GLY A 152 13.52 -0.14 6.32
C GLY A 152 13.14 0.87 5.24
N ILE A 153 13.39 2.17 5.47
CA ILE A 153 13.12 3.27 4.53
C ILE A 153 14.43 3.72 3.90
N GLU A 154 14.49 3.76 2.57
CA GLU A 154 15.63 4.28 1.84
C GLU A 154 15.63 5.82 1.89
N LEU A 155 16.70 6.37 2.47
CA LEU A 155 17.00 7.79 2.47
C LEU A 155 18.04 8.07 1.38
N SER A 156 17.93 9.21 0.70
CA SER A 156 18.87 9.63 -0.34
C SER A 156 19.36 11.06 -0.05
N SER A 157 20.65 11.32 -0.21
CA SER A 157 21.29 12.63 0.04
C SER A 157 20.73 13.73 -0.86
N ASP A 158 20.26 13.39 -2.06
CA ASP A 158 19.63 14.29 -3.01
C ASP A 158 18.11 14.52 -2.75
N LEU A 159 17.56 13.89 -1.71
CA LEU A 159 16.15 13.94 -1.31
C LEU A 159 15.15 13.53 -2.41
N LYS A 160 15.62 12.85 -3.48
CA LYS A 160 14.72 12.39 -4.54
C LYS A 160 13.96 11.15 -4.13
N SER A 161 12.65 11.17 -4.39
CA SER A 161 11.72 10.10 -4.00
C SER A 161 11.74 8.89 -4.93
N TYR A 162 12.10 9.06 -6.21
CA TYR A 162 11.88 8.05 -7.24
C TYR A 162 12.59 6.72 -6.98
N LYS A 163 13.86 6.76 -6.49
CA LYS A 163 14.62 5.53 -6.17
C LYS A 163 13.91 4.72 -5.09
N ARG A 164 13.50 5.40 -4.02
CA ARG A 164 12.73 4.80 -2.92
C ARG A 164 11.43 4.19 -3.43
N THR A 165 10.63 4.94 -4.20
CA THR A 165 9.35 4.47 -4.74
C THR A 165 9.56 3.26 -5.64
N GLN A 166 10.57 3.26 -6.51
CA GLN A 166 10.94 2.14 -7.35
C GLN A 166 11.34 0.90 -6.52
N THR A 167 12.17 1.09 -5.50
CA THR A 167 12.60 0.02 -4.59
C THR A 167 11.41 -0.60 -3.85
N MET A 168 10.48 0.24 -3.37
CA MET A 168 9.29 -0.23 -2.65
C MET A 168 8.32 -0.98 -3.58
N CYS A 169 8.10 -0.50 -4.81
CA CYS A 169 7.32 -1.21 -5.82
C CYS A 169 7.96 -2.57 -6.16
N ARG A 170 9.29 -2.65 -6.25
CA ARG A 170 10.03 -3.92 -6.47
C ARG A 170 9.82 -4.88 -5.30
N LYS A 171 9.95 -4.43 -4.05
CA LYS A 171 9.66 -5.25 -2.86
C LYS A 171 8.23 -5.78 -2.87
N GLY A 172 7.25 -4.93 -3.19
CA GLY A 172 5.86 -5.32 -3.33
C GLY A 172 5.63 -6.36 -4.43
N ARG A 173 6.26 -6.21 -5.61
CA ARG A 173 6.20 -7.24 -6.68
C ARG A 173 6.81 -8.56 -6.23
N ASN A 174 7.96 -8.53 -5.58
CA ASN A 174 8.62 -9.74 -5.07
C ASN A 174 7.72 -10.47 -4.05
N SER A 175 7.07 -9.74 -3.14
CA SER A 175 6.12 -10.34 -2.21
C SER A 175 4.89 -10.94 -2.92
N TYR A 176 4.39 -10.30 -3.98
CA TYR A 176 3.32 -10.84 -4.80
C TYR A 176 3.75 -12.15 -5.50
N PHE A 177 4.94 -12.18 -6.10
CA PHE A 177 5.44 -13.40 -6.76
C PHE A 177 5.71 -14.54 -5.77
N ALA A 178 6.23 -14.23 -4.58
CA ALA A 178 6.40 -15.23 -3.53
C ALA A 178 5.07 -15.90 -3.12
N LEU A 179 3.99 -15.11 -3.07
CA LEU A 179 2.64 -15.62 -2.81
C LEU A 179 2.06 -16.34 -4.03
N SER A 180 2.39 -15.90 -5.26
CA SER A 180 1.86 -16.48 -6.48
C SER A 180 2.52 -17.80 -6.86
N ASN A 181 3.69 -18.13 -6.31
CA ASN A 181 4.31 -19.46 -6.44
C ASN A 181 3.51 -20.56 -5.71
N ILE A 182 2.54 -20.18 -4.86
CA ILE A 182 1.52 -21.10 -4.29
C ILE A 182 0.43 -21.40 -5.36
N ARG A 183 0.64 -21.02 -6.62
CA ARG A 183 -0.30 -21.21 -7.72
C ARG A 183 -0.46 -22.69 -8.08
N ASP A 184 -1.42 -23.31 -7.43
CA ASP A 184 -2.32 -24.21 -8.11
C ASP A 184 -3.30 -23.37 -8.95
N ASP A 185 -3.77 -23.89 -10.07
CA ASP A 185 -4.76 -23.24 -10.97
C ASP A 185 -6.07 -22.81 -10.28
N ASN A 186 -6.17 -23.04 -9.00
CA ASN A 186 -7.34 -22.87 -8.13
C ASN A 186 -7.29 -21.67 -7.18
N VAL A 187 -6.32 -20.76 -7.28
CA VAL A 187 -6.32 -19.58 -6.40
C VAL A 187 -7.33 -18.54 -6.87
N TYR A 188 -8.35 -18.36 -6.06
CA TYR A 188 -9.46 -17.46 -6.33
C TYR A 188 -9.03 -15.98 -6.24
N PRO A 189 -9.46 -15.10 -7.16
CA PRO A 189 -9.22 -13.66 -7.08
C PRO A 189 -9.65 -13.05 -5.75
N SER A 190 -10.72 -13.54 -5.13
CA SER A 190 -11.16 -13.11 -3.79
C SER A 190 -10.14 -13.41 -2.68
N ALA A 191 -9.42 -14.52 -2.76
CA ALA A 191 -8.32 -14.84 -1.84
C ALA A 191 -7.08 -14.00 -2.16
N MET A 192 -6.70 -13.89 -3.43
CA MET A 192 -5.56 -13.09 -3.86
C MET A 192 -5.71 -11.61 -3.52
N ILE A 193 -6.91 -11.04 -3.59
CA ILE A 193 -7.14 -9.65 -3.19
C ILE A 193 -6.97 -9.45 -1.68
N ARG A 194 -7.34 -10.44 -0.87
CA ARG A 194 -7.09 -10.40 0.59
C ARG A 194 -5.59 -10.44 0.88
N LEU A 195 -4.84 -11.31 0.21
CA LEU A 195 -3.38 -11.39 0.32
C LEU A 195 -2.70 -10.11 -0.19
N TYR A 196 -3.19 -9.54 -1.29
CA TYR A 196 -2.73 -8.24 -1.78
C TYR A 196 -2.90 -7.15 -0.72
N LYS A 197 -4.10 -7.02 -0.14
CA LYS A 197 -4.40 -6.01 0.89
C LYS A 197 -3.65 -6.23 2.20
N SER A 198 -3.36 -7.47 2.59
CA SER A 198 -2.74 -7.80 3.88
C SER A 198 -1.22 -7.93 3.85
N VAL A 199 -0.62 -8.27 2.71
CA VAL A 199 0.83 -8.52 2.59
C VAL A 199 1.47 -7.61 1.54
N VAL A 200 1.01 -7.66 0.29
CA VAL A 200 1.69 -7.02 -0.83
C VAL A 200 1.62 -5.50 -0.73
N LEU A 201 0.43 -4.97 -0.51
CA LEU A 201 0.19 -3.52 -0.40
C LEU A 201 0.89 -2.90 0.83
N PRO A 202 0.83 -3.48 2.04
CA PRO A 202 1.62 -3.01 3.17
C PRO A 202 3.13 -3.05 2.94
N THR A 203 3.65 -4.06 2.25
CA THR A 203 5.08 -4.14 1.88
C THR A 203 5.47 -3.03 0.92
N CYS A 204 4.66 -2.74 -0.11
CA CYS A 204 4.92 -1.65 -1.05
C CYS A 204 4.76 -0.28 -0.41
N LEU A 205 3.79 -0.09 0.47
CA LEU A 205 3.45 1.20 1.06
C LEU A 205 4.03 1.41 2.47
N TYR A 206 5.04 0.62 2.87
CA TYR A 206 5.70 0.81 4.16
C TYR A 206 6.33 2.20 4.25
N GLY A 207 5.95 2.96 5.29
CA GLY A 207 6.42 4.33 5.51
C GLY A 207 5.87 5.38 4.53
N CYS A 208 4.82 5.06 3.77
CA CYS A 208 4.23 5.99 2.79
C CYS A 208 3.65 7.26 3.42
N GLU A 209 3.40 7.26 4.71
CA GLU A 209 2.99 8.43 5.50
C GLU A 209 4.03 9.56 5.40
N MET A 210 5.31 9.20 5.20
CA MET A 210 6.43 10.13 5.05
C MET A 210 6.74 10.51 3.60
N TRP A 211 6.02 9.97 2.61
CA TRP A 211 6.26 10.25 1.19
C TRP A 211 5.58 11.55 0.77
N CYS A 212 6.23 12.66 1.01
CA CYS A 212 5.71 13.98 0.68
C CYS A 212 6.07 14.37 -0.75
N ASN A 213 5.19 15.13 -1.41
CA ASN A 213 5.42 15.71 -2.74
C ASN A 213 5.83 14.69 -3.82
N LEU A 214 5.04 13.61 -3.94
CA LEU A 214 5.23 12.60 -4.98
C LEU A 214 5.15 13.26 -6.37
N LYS A 215 6.15 13.02 -7.20
CA LYS A 215 6.22 13.52 -8.57
C LYS A 215 5.50 12.58 -9.53
N SER A 216 5.22 13.06 -10.74
CA SER A 216 4.57 12.25 -11.81
C SER A 216 5.29 10.92 -12.05
N GLN A 217 6.63 10.89 -11.92
CA GLN A 217 7.41 9.67 -12.06
C GLN A 217 7.13 8.66 -10.93
N ASP A 218 7.00 9.13 -9.69
CA ASP A 218 6.62 8.28 -8.54
C ASP A 218 5.23 7.68 -8.73
N LEU A 219 4.27 8.52 -9.14
CA LEU A 219 2.90 8.11 -9.41
C LEU A 219 2.84 7.06 -10.52
N ASN A 220 3.64 7.21 -11.57
CA ASN A 220 3.74 6.23 -12.65
C ASN A 220 4.24 4.88 -12.15
N PHE A 221 5.28 4.82 -11.31
CA PHE A 221 5.75 3.56 -10.73
C PHE A 221 4.69 2.88 -9.87
N LEU A 222 4.00 3.65 -9.02
CA LEU A 222 2.95 3.15 -8.15
C LEU A 222 1.74 2.62 -8.94
N ASN A 223 1.30 3.38 -9.95
CA ASN A 223 0.20 2.95 -10.82
C ASN A 223 0.57 1.70 -11.62
N GLN A 224 1.75 1.67 -12.25
CA GLN A 224 2.24 0.49 -12.97
C GLN A 224 2.34 -0.74 -12.07
N PHE A 225 2.76 -0.56 -10.81
CA PHE A 225 2.81 -1.63 -9.82
C PHE A 225 1.41 -2.20 -9.56
N GLN A 226 0.42 -1.36 -9.22
CA GLN A 226 -0.95 -1.79 -8.95
C GLN A 226 -1.60 -2.39 -10.19
N HIS A 227 -1.52 -1.71 -11.35
CA HIS A 227 -2.11 -2.17 -12.61
C HIS A 227 -1.58 -3.55 -13.05
N PHE A 228 -0.29 -3.78 -12.87
CA PHE A 228 0.30 -5.09 -13.14
C PHE A 228 -0.34 -6.18 -12.29
N ILE A 229 -0.46 -5.95 -10.97
CA ILE A 229 -0.98 -6.96 -10.04
C ILE A 229 -2.47 -7.21 -10.25
N VAL A 230 -3.29 -6.17 -10.40
CA VAL A 230 -4.74 -6.33 -10.56
C VAL A 230 -5.11 -7.07 -11.84
N LYS A 231 -4.36 -6.86 -12.93
CA LYS A 231 -4.54 -7.59 -14.19
C LYS A 231 -4.12 -9.05 -14.04
N ASN A 232 -3.01 -9.31 -13.36
CA ASN A 232 -2.55 -10.68 -13.11
C ASN A 232 -3.51 -11.49 -12.22
N ILE A 233 -4.04 -10.89 -11.15
CA ILE A 233 -5.04 -11.54 -10.29
C ILE A 233 -6.25 -12.00 -11.10
N GLN A 234 -6.68 -11.20 -12.07
CA GLN A 234 -7.86 -11.45 -12.90
C GLN A 234 -7.54 -12.15 -14.23
N ARG A 235 -6.27 -12.49 -14.49
CA ARG A 235 -5.78 -13.09 -15.76
C ARG A 235 -6.19 -12.26 -16.99
N LEU A 236 -6.24 -10.94 -16.85
CA LEU A 236 -6.65 -10.03 -17.91
C LEU A 236 -5.45 -9.60 -18.76
N PRO A 237 -5.65 -9.32 -20.07
CA PRO A 237 -4.60 -8.83 -20.97
C PRO A 237 -3.96 -7.53 -20.47
N LYS A 238 -2.68 -7.31 -20.81
CA LYS A 238 -1.96 -6.08 -20.46
C LYS A 238 -2.65 -4.80 -20.95
N ARG A 239 -3.31 -4.86 -22.12
CA ARG A 239 -4.04 -3.74 -22.74
C ARG A 239 -5.37 -3.39 -22.06
N THR A 240 -5.92 -4.28 -21.22
CA THR A 240 -7.17 -4.02 -20.51
C THR A 240 -7.08 -2.75 -19.66
N ARG A 241 -8.13 -1.96 -19.61
CA ARG A 241 -8.20 -0.74 -18.81
C ARG A 241 -8.01 -1.04 -17.32
N SER A 242 -7.07 -0.33 -16.72
CA SER A 242 -6.65 -0.60 -15.34
C SER A 242 -7.69 -0.18 -14.31
N ASP A 243 -8.40 0.91 -14.58
CA ASP A 243 -9.47 1.43 -13.73
C ASP A 243 -10.66 0.45 -13.61
N MET A 244 -11.05 -0.21 -14.71
CA MET A 244 -12.04 -1.27 -14.70
C MET A 244 -11.55 -2.49 -13.89
N CYS A 245 -10.27 -2.88 -14.07
CA CYS A 245 -9.68 -3.99 -13.34
C CYS A 245 -9.62 -3.73 -11.82
N GLU A 246 -9.28 -2.52 -11.41
CA GLU A 246 -9.25 -2.09 -10.00
C GLU A 246 -10.64 -2.15 -9.39
N SER A 247 -11.63 -1.62 -10.10
CA SER A 247 -13.01 -1.58 -9.67
C SER A 247 -13.58 -2.98 -9.45
N LEU A 248 -13.41 -3.91 -10.38
CA LEU A 248 -13.87 -5.31 -10.24
C LEU A 248 -13.31 -6.02 -9.01
N LEU A 249 -12.12 -5.63 -8.54
CA LEU A 249 -11.52 -6.16 -7.31
C LEU A 249 -11.87 -5.35 -6.06
N GLY A 250 -12.64 -4.28 -6.20
CA GLY A 250 -12.96 -3.35 -5.10
C GLY A 250 -11.71 -2.68 -4.55
N LEU A 251 -10.84 -2.23 -5.45
CA LEU A 251 -9.63 -1.47 -5.13
C LEU A 251 -9.78 -0.03 -5.58
N MET A 252 -9.33 0.87 -4.74
CA MET A 252 -9.13 2.26 -5.10
C MET A 252 -7.78 2.45 -5.78
N PRO A 253 -7.58 3.56 -6.53
CA PRO A 253 -6.27 3.96 -6.99
C PRO A 253 -5.26 3.98 -5.83
N ILE A 254 -4.04 3.52 -6.08
CA ILE A 254 -3.01 3.38 -5.03
C ILE A 254 -2.69 4.71 -4.32
N ILE A 255 -2.82 5.83 -5.03
CA ILE A 255 -2.62 7.15 -4.46
C ILE A 255 -3.65 7.46 -3.35
N SER A 256 -4.90 7.08 -3.54
CA SER A 256 -5.96 7.27 -2.54
C SER A 256 -5.71 6.41 -1.30
N GLU A 257 -5.10 5.24 -1.45
CA GLU A 257 -4.67 4.42 -0.31
C GLU A 257 -3.53 5.08 0.47
N ILE A 258 -2.56 5.72 -0.23
CA ILE A 258 -1.48 6.50 0.40
C ILE A 258 -2.06 7.70 1.15
N GLU A 259 -2.93 8.47 0.51
CA GLU A 259 -3.58 9.64 1.10
C GLU A 259 -4.41 9.26 2.34
N LYS A 260 -5.17 8.16 2.25
CA LYS A 260 -5.89 7.60 3.41
C LYS A 260 -4.95 7.28 4.57
N ARG A 261 -3.81 6.64 4.33
CA ARG A 261 -2.82 6.33 5.38
C ARG A 261 -2.24 7.59 6.00
N LYS A 262 -1.93 8.62 5.22
CA LYS A 262 -1.48 9.92 5.70
C LYS A 262 -2.52 10.61 6.60
N LEU A 263 -3.80 10.58 6.20
CA LEU A 263 -4.88 11.12 7.02
C LEU A 263 -5.02 10.37 8.36
N LEU A 264 -4.90 9.03 8.33
CA LEU A 264 -4.92 8.24 9.56
C LEU A 264 -3.70 8.53 10.45
N PHE A 265 -2.53 8.76 9.85
CA PHE A 265 -1.33 9.17 10.58
C PHE A 265 -1.49 10.57 11.20
N LEU A 266 -2.08 11.53 10.50
CA LEU A 266 -2.45 12.83 11.07
C LEU A 266 -3.30 12.65 12.35
N GLY A 267 -4.34 11.81 12.29
CA GLY A 267 -5.17 11.53 13.45
C GLY A 267 -4.38 10.94 14.62
N LYS A 268 -3.39 10.09 14.34
CA LYS A 268 -2.47 9.59 15.37
C LYS A 268 -1.64 10.72 15.98
N MET A 269 -1.07 11.63 15.17
CA MET A 269 -0.28 12.77 15.63
C MET A 269 -1.12 13.73 16.47
N CYS A 270 -2.34 14.04 16.05
CA CYS A 270 -3.25 14.92 16.79
C CYS A 270 -3.65 14.34 18.15
N ASN A 271 -3.78 13.02 18.27
CA ASN A 271 -4.18 12.33 19.51
C ASN A 271 -3.01 11.91 20.42
N PHE A 272 -1.76 12.18 20.06
CA PHE A 272 -0.63 11.95 20.95
C PHE A 272 -0.66 12.90 22.15
N ALA A 273 -0.13 12.45 23.30
CA ALA A 273 0.09 13.28 24.48
C ALA A 273 1.06 14.43 24.16
N CYS A 274 0.85 15.60 24.74
CA CYS A 274 1.60 16.81 24.43
C CYS A 274 3.08 16.74 24.84
N GLU A 275 3.41 15.87 25.79
CA GLU A 275 4.75 15.71 26.35
C GLU A 275 5.70 14.94 25.43
N ILE A 276 5.18 14.14 24.51
CA ILE A 276 6.03 13.32 23.66
C ILE A 276 6.62 14.12 22.49
N LEU A 277 7.90 13.88 22.23
CA LEU A 277 8.67 14.62 21.21
C LEU A 277 8.01 14.65 19.82
N PRO A 278 7.49 13.55 19.25
CA PRO A 278 6.79 13.58 17.96
C PRO A 278 5.62 14.57 17.92
N LYS A 279 4.85 14.69 19.00
CA LYS A 279 3.74 15.66 19.10
C LYS A 279 4.25 17.09 19.11
N LYS A 280 5.27 17.36 19.89
CA LYS A 280 5.89 18.69 19.99
C LYS A 280 6.45 19.15 18.65
N LEU A 281 7.19 18.28 17.95
CA LEU A 281 7.72 18.56 16.62
C LEU A 281 6.60 18.78 15.58
N PHE A 282 5.53 17.97 15.65
CA PHE A 282 4.36 18.14 14.80
C PHE A 282 3.72 19.50 14.99
N LEU A 283 3.43 19.91 16.23
CA LEU A 283 2.85 21.22 16.55
C LEU A 283 3.75 22.36 16.10
N GLN A 284 5.04 22.30 16.42
CA GLN A 284 6.03 23.31 16.00
C GLN A 284 6.03 23.48 14.48
N ARG A 285 6.05 22.36 13.73
CA ARG A 285 6.03 22.40 12.27
C ARG A 285 4.71 22.91 11.71
N LEU A 286 3.58 22.55 12.34
CA LEU A 286 2.26 23.04 11.97
C LEU A 286 2.19 24.55 12.07
N PHE A 287 2.56 25.12 13.23
CA PHE A 287 2.58 26.58 13.43
C PHE A 287 3.53 27.30 12.47
N THR A 288 4.72 26.76 12.24
CA THR A 288 5.67 27.34 11.29
C THR A 288 5.10 27.38 9.87
N CYS A 289 4.42 26.32 9.42
CA CYS A 289 3.82 26.26 8.09
C CYS A 289 2.60 27.18 7.94
N LEU A 290 1.89 27.48 9.02
CA LEU A 290 0.76 28.42 9.01
C LEU A 290 1.20 29.88 9.02
N GLN A 291 2.37 30.19 9.63
CA GLN A 291 2.89 31.56 9.71
C GLN A 291 3.68 32.00 8.47
N SER A 292 4.22 31.06 7.69
CA SER A 292 5.07 31.38 6.54
C SER A 292 4.72 30.53 5.32
N THR A 293 4.60 31.20 4.17
CA THR A 293 4.39 30.56 2.85
C THR A 293 5.67 29.94 2.27
N GLU A 294 6.82 30.14 2.89
CA GLU A 294 8.11 29.61 2.42
C GLU A 294 8.23 28.09 2.56
N TYR A 295 7.53 27.51 3.55
CA TYR A 295 7.60 26.08 3.86
C TYR A 295 6.62 25.26 3.01
N ARG A 296 6.94 25.10 1.71
CA ARG A 296 6.08 24.37 0.74
C ARG A 296 6.28 22.87 0.72
N TYR A 297 7.28 22.34 1.45
CA TYR A 297 7.66 20.93 1.40
C TYR A 297 7.55 20.25 2.75
N GLY A 298 7.22 18.96 2.73
CA GLY A 298 7.13 18.10 3.90
C GLY A 298 5.70 17.65 4.22
N PHE A 299 5.55 16.96 5.35
CA PHE A 299 4.30 16.34 5.75
C PHE A 299 3.14 17.35 5.92
N ILE A 300 3.37 18.48 6.56
CA ILE A 300 2.29 19.44 6.87
C ILE A 300 1.70 20.07 5.61
N PRO A 301 2.47 20.67 4.67
CA PRO A 301 1.89 21.17 3.43
C PRO A 301 1.18 20.09 2.60
N ASP A 302 1.75 18.89 2.55
CA ASP A 302 1.18 17.77 1.82
C ASP A 302 -0.16 17.31 2.43
N ILE A 303 -0.24 17.19 3.76
CA ILE A 303 -1.47 16.78 4.45
C ILE A 303 -2.57 17.83 4.38
N ILE A 304 -2.22 19.14 4.35
CA ILE A 304 -3.19 20.22 4.15
C ILE A 304 -3.87 20.07 2.78
N ASN A 305 -3.09 19.84 1.72
CA ASN A 305 -3.63 19.60 0.38
C ASN A 305 -4.56 18.37 0.35
N ILE A 306 -4.18 17.30 1.04
CA ILE A 306 -5.00 16.09 1.14
C ILE A 306 -6.30 16.35 1.91
N LEU A 307 -6.24 17.10 3.02
CA LEU A 307 -7.43 17.48 3.79
C LEU A 307 -8.40 18.32 2.96
N GLN A 308 -7.89 19.27 2.17
CA GLN A 308 -8.70 20.07 1.26
C GLN A 308 -9.35 19.21 0.17
N LYS A 309 -8.59 18.31 -0.45
CA LYS A 309 -9.09 17.37 -1.47
C LYS A 309 -10.28 16.54 -0.98
N TYR A 310 -10.28 16.13 0.30
CA TYR A 310 -11.30 15.27 0.88
C TYR A 310 -12.33 16.02 1.74
N ASN A 311 -12.34 17.36 1.69
CA ASN A 311 -13.24 18.22 2.47
C ASN A 311 -13.15 17.97 4.00
N LEU A 312 -11.94 17.70 4.49
CA LEU A 312 -11.65 17.42 5.90
C LEU A 312 -10.85 18.52 6.61
N PHE A 313 -10.62 19.65 5.96
CA PHE A 313 -9.74 20.71 6.48
C PHE A 313 -10.29 21.36 7.75
N ASP A 314 -11.61 21.45 7.92
CA ASP A 314 -12.26 22.00 9.11
C ASP A 314 -11.90 21.26 10.40
N PHE A 315 -11.59 19.95 10.32
CA PHE A 315 -11.12 19.20 11.49
C PHE A 315 -9.75 19.69 11.97
N LEU A 316 -8.87 20.08 11.04
CA LEU A 316 -7.57 20.65 11.40
C LEU A 316 -7.72 22.08 12.00
N LEU A 317 -8.62 22.90 11.44
CA LEU A 317 -8.92 24.23 12.00
C LEU A 317 -9.46 24.13 13.42
N LYS A 318 -10.45 23.28 13.66
CA LYS A 318 -10.98 23.04 15.02
C LYS A 318 -9.91 22.53 15.97
N TYR A 319 -9.01 21.68 15.49
CA TYR A 319 -7.89 21.22 16.31
C TYR A 319 -6.93 22.36 16.69
N ILE A 320 -6.64 23.29 15.78
CA ILE A 320 -5.80 24.46 16.05
C ILE A 320 -6.45 25.38 17.07
N GLU A 321 -7.76 25.58 16.98
CA GLU A 321 -8.53 26.50 17.86
C GLU A 321 -8.76 25.90 19.26
N SER A 322 -9.12 24.63 19.34
CA SER A 322 -9.61 24.01 20.60
C SER A 322 -8.71 22.91 21.16
N GLY A 323 -7.71 22.45 20.41
CA GLY A 323 -6.90 21.29 20.76
C GLY A 323 -7.64 19.95 20.64
N LEU A 324 -8.93 19.96 20.22
CA LEU A 324 -9.76 18.77 20.18
C LEU A 324 -9.71 18.13 18.78
N PHE A 325 -9.43 16.83 18.73
CA PHE A 325 -9.45 16.05 17.49
C PHE A 325 -10.26 14.76 17.68
N PRO A 326 -10.94 14.25 16.65
CA PRO A 326 -11.72 13.01 16.77
C PRO A 326 -10.83 11.84 17.23
N ILE A 327 -11.37 10.99 18.10
CA ILE A 327 -10.69 9.77 18.57
C ILE A 327 -10.42 8.83 17.42
N LYS A 328 -9.45 7.92 17.56
CA LYS A 328 -8.94 7.03 16.52
C LYS A 328 -10.03 6.33 15.68
N PHE A 329 -11.06 5.78 16.33
CA PHE A 329 -12.14 5.05 15.64
C PHE A 329 -13.07 5.99 14.85
N ALA A 330 -13.46 7.11 15.46
CA ALA A 330 -14.29 8.11 14.79
C ALA A 330 -13.55 8.71 13.59
N TRP A 331 -12.30 9.11 13.76
CA TRP A 331 -11.47 9.63 12.67
C TRP A 331 -11.31 8.63 11.53
N LYS A 332 -11.03 7.36 11.84
CA LYS A 332 -10.93 6.31 10.82
C LYS A 332 -12.21 6.20 9.99
N LYS A 333 -13.39 6.25 10.61
CA LYS A 333 -14.69 6.21 9.91
C LYS A 333 -14.88 7.43 9.02
N ILE A 334 -14.58 8.63 9.53
CA ILE A 334 -14.66 9.88 8.78
C ILE A 334 -13.78 9.82 7.54
N VAL A 335 -12.51 9.45 7.69
CA VAL A 335 -11.54 9.35 6.59
C VAL A 335 -12.00 8.34 5.53
N ILE A 336 -12.45 7.15 5.94
CA ILE A 336 -12.92 6.12 5.01
C ILE A 336 -14.11 6.64 4.21
N ASN A 337 -15.08 7.27 4.86
CA ASN A 337 -16.27 7.80 4.19
C ASN A 337 -15.90 8.93 3.22
N ALA A 338 -15.06 9.88 3.63
CA ALA A 338 -14.63 10.98 2.77
C ALA A 338 -13.86 10.49 1.53
N VAL A 339 -12.93 9.56 1.71
CA VAL A 339 -12.19 8.97 0.58
C VAL A 339 -13.12 8.21 -0.36
N ASN A 340 -14.05 7.43 0.17
CA ASN A 340 -15.04 6.69 -0.64
C ASN A 340 -15.95 7.65 -1.43
N SER A 341 -16.44 8.74 -0.80
CA SER A 341 -17.30 9.72 -1.45
C SER A 341 -16.59 10.37 -2.64
N VAL A 342 -15.38 10.91 -2.44
CA VAL A 342 -14.61 11.53 -3.53
C VAL A 342 -14.29 10.53 -4.65
N GLN A 343 -13.97 9.27 -4.30
CA GLN A 343 -13.72 8.25 -5.32
C GLN A 343 -14.99 7.90 -6.11
N GLN A 344 -16.15 7.86 -5.46
CA GLN A 344 -17.44 7.64 -6.14
C GLN A 344 -17.83 8.84 -7.03
N GLU A 345 -17.55 10.06 -6.61
CA GLU A 345 -17.75 11.26 -7.43
C GLU A 345 -16.87 11.24 -8.70
N LEU A 346 -15.58 10.89 -8.53
CA LEU A 346 -14.66 10.72 -9.67
C LEU A 346 -15.10 9.59 -10.60
N TRP A 347 -15.64 8.52 -10.06
CA TRP A 347 -16.24 7.44 -10.84
C TRP A 347 -17.42 7.93 -11.66
N ASN A 348 -18.38 8.61 -11.01
CA ASN A 348 -19.57 9.13 -11.66
C ASN A 348 -19.22 10.12 -12.78
N SER A 349 -18.23 10.99 -12.58
CA SER A 349 -17.76 11.91 -13.61
C SER A 349 -17.17 11.21 -14.84
N ARG A 350 -16.50 10.06 -14.66
CA ARG A 350 -16.00 9.24 -15.77
C ARG A 350 -17.14 8.58 -16.54
N VAL A 351 -18.15 8.08 -15.85
CA VAL A 351 -19.33 7.47 -16.47
C VAL A 351 -20.04 8.43 -17.42
N THR A 352 -20.04 9.73 -17.10
CA THR A 352 -20.68 10.74 -17.97
C THR A 352 -19.82 11.18 -19.17
N SER A 353 -18.50 11.00 -19.09
CA SER A 353 -17.55 11.54 -20.08
C SER A 353 -16.92 10.47 -20.99
N ASP A 354 -16.99 9.19 -20.65
CA ASP A 354 -16.27 8.11 -21.31
C ASP A 354 -17.24 6.98 -21.74
N PRO A 355 -17.49 6.80 -23.05
CA PRO A 355 -18.44 5.80 -23.56
C PRO A 355 -18.15 4.37 -23.08
N ASP A 356 -16.89 3.96 -23.01
CA ASP A 356 -16.51 2.63 -22.53
C ASP A 356 -16.88 2.44 -21.05
N PHE A 357 -16.79 3.53 -20.28
CA PHE A 357 -17.17 3.52 -18.87
C PHE A 357 -18.69 3.49 -18.66
N ILE A 358 -19.48 4.09 -19.56
CA ILE A 358 -20.94 4.03 -19.52
C ILE A 358 -21.37 2.58 -19.57
N ARG A 359 -20.86 1.81 -20.56
CA ARG A 359 -21.16 0.37 -20.73
C ARG A 359 -20.71 -0.43 -19.50
N PHE A 360 -19.49 -0.22 -19.03
CA PHE A 360 -18.96 -0.93 -17.87
C PHE A 360 -19.78 -0.64 -16.60
N ASN A 361 -20.21 0.61 -16.38
CA ASN A 361 -21.01 1.02 -15.22
C ASN A 361 -22.40 0.40 -15.18
N GLN A 362 -22.98 0.03 -16.34
CA GLN A 362 -24.26 -0.71 -16.38
C GLN A 362 -24.12 -2.09 -15.70
N ILE A 363 -22.92 -2.68 -15.78
CA ILE A 363 -22.65 -4.01 -15.22
C ILE A 363 -22.10 -3.92 -13.81
N HIS A 364 -21.22 -2.95 -13.54
CA HIS A 364 -20.53 -2.77 -12.26
C HIS A 364 -20.43 -1.28 -11.92
N ASN A 365 -21.35 -0.82 -11.10
CA ASN A 365 -21.55 0.60 -10.80
C ASN A 365 -20.93 1.09 -9.50
N THR A 366 -20.14 0.26 -8.83
CA THR A 366 -19.53 0.59 -7.53
C THR A 366 -18.09 0.12 -7.45
N ILE A 367 -17.26 0.82 -6.69
CA ILE A 367 -15.91 0.34 -6.37
C ILE A 367 -16.00 -0.71 -5.25
N SER A 368 -16.43 -1.90 -5.61
CA SER A 368 -16.56 -3.03 -4.68
C SER A 368 -16.13 -4.32 -5.39
N THR A 369 -15.73 -5.33 -4.62
CA THR A 369 -15.41 -6.63 -5.22
C THR A 369 -16.62 -7.15 -5.98
N ALA A 370 -16.49 -7.39 -7.28
CA ALA A 370 -17.56 -7.84 -8.14
C ALA A 370 -18.10 -9.22 -7.71
N ASN A 371 -19.40 -9.43 -7.92
CA ASN A 371 -20.07 -10.67 -7.53
C ASN A 371 -19.46 -11.90 -8.21
N LEU A 372 -18.96 -11.74 -9.45
CA LEU A 372 -18.25 -12.82 -10.17
C LEU A 372 -17.05 -13.37 -9.39
N TRP A 373 -16.36 -12.55 -8.57
CA TRP A 373 -15.25 -12.99 -7.71
C TRP A 373 -15.67 -13.47 -6.33
N LYS A 374 -16.84 -13.03 -5.85
CA LYS A 374 -17.36 -13.43 -4.53
C LYS A 374 -17.94 -14.84 -4.53
N TYR A 375 -18.59 -15.22 -5.63
CA TYR A 375 -19.40 -16.44 -5.72
C TYR A 375 -18.80 -17.55 -6.57
N SER A 376 -17.61 -17.37 -7.16
CA SER A 376 -16.91 -18.41 -7.88
C SER A 376 -16.16 -19.33 -6.92
N ASN A 377 -16.84 -20.35 -6.40
CA ASN A 377 -16.32 -21.24 -5.36
C ASN A 377 -15.78 -22.58 -5.89
N THR A 378 -15.92 -22.85 -7.18
CA THR A 378 -15.46 -24.07 -7.85
C THR A 378 -14.53 -23.72 -9.02
N ALA A 379 -13.68 -24.64 -9.46
CA ALA A 379 -12.79 -24.44 -10.58
C ALA A 379 -13.52 -24.14 -11.91
N PRO A 380 -14.65 -24.79 -12.24
CA PRO A 380 -15.45 -24.41 -13.42
C PRO A 380 -16.04 -23.01 -13.32
N GLU A 381 -16.60 -22.62 -12.18
CA GLU A 381 -17.13 -21.26 -11.97
C GLU A 381 -16.03 -20.22 -12.09
N LEU A 382 -14.84 -20.49 -11.55
CA LEU A 382 -13.69 -19.61 -11.66
C LEU A 382 -13.24 -19.40 -13.11
N ARG A 383 -13.21 -20.46 -13.93
CA ARG A 383 -12.92 -20.35 -15.37
C ARG A 383 -13.93 -19.46 -16.06
N LYS A 384 -15.23 -19.66 -15.79
CA LYS A 384 -16.31 -18.82 -16.32
C LYS A 384 -16.11 -17.37 -15.87
N ALA A 385 -15.81 -17.12 -14.58
CA ALA A 385 -15.59 -15.78 -14.06
C ALA A 385 -14.43 -15.04 -14.75
N PHE A 386 -13.32 -15.72 -15.09
CA PHE A 386 -12.24 -15.11 -15.86
C PHE A 386 -12.66 -14.71 -17.27
N LEU A 387 -13.45 -15.55 -17.94
CA LEU A 387 -13.99 -15.22 -19.26
C LEU A 387 -14.93 -14.03 -19.22
N ILE A 388 -15.79 -13.99 -18.20
CA ILE A 388 -16.71 -12.88 -17.95
C ILE A 388 -15.96 -11.58 -17.66
N ALA A 389 -14.93 -11.62 -16.81
CA ALA A 389 -14.10 -10.45 -16.55
C ALA A 389 -13.45 -9.91 -17.83
N LYS A 390 -12.94 -10.81 -18.70
CA LYS A 390 -12.45 -10.44 -20.03
C LYS A 390 -13.51 -9.74 -20.87
N PHE A 391 -14.73 -10.26 -20.85
CA PHE A 391 -15.84 -9.72 -21.60
C PHE A 391 -16.25 -8.32 -21.13
N ILE A 392 -16.49 -8.14 -19.81
CA ILE A 392 -16.95 -6.86 -19.26
C ILE A 392 -15.90 -5.76 -19.43
N THR A 393 -14.62 -6.12 -19.44
CA THR A 393 -13.51 -5.17 -19.59
C THR A 393 -13.00 -5.05 -21.03
N ASN A 394 -13.63 -5.73 -21.98
CA ASN A 394 -13.26 -5.60 -23.40
C ASN A 394 -13.76 -4.26 -23.93
N ILE A 395 -12.87 -3.51 -24.55
CA ILE A 395 -13.18 -2.29 -25.28
C ILE A 395 -13.27 -2.69 -26.75
N PRO A 396 -14.35 -2.36 -27.45
CA PRO A 396 -14.45 -2.58 -28.89
C PRO A 396 -13.27 -1.95 -29.62
N ASP A 397 -12.74 -2.63 -30.62
CA ASP A 397 -11.69 -2.07 -31.46
C ASP A 397 -12.26 -0.87 -32.22
N GLN A 398 -11.50 0.21 -32.34
CA GLN A 398 -11.91 1.37 -33.16
C GLN A 398 -11.85 1.05 -34.67
N GLU A 399 -11.15 0.00 -35.04
CA GLU A 399 -11.00 -0.47 -36.41
C GLU A 399 -11.96 -1.63 -36.69
N VAL A 400 -12.67 -1.55 -37.81
CA VAL A 400 -13.49 -2.65 -38.33
C VAL A 400 -12.56 -3.76 -38.76
N ARG A 401 -12.78 -4.96 -38.25
CA ARG A 401 -12.04 -6.17 -38.65
C ARG A 401 -13.00 -7.19 -39.28
N ASN A 402 -12.49 -8.02 -40.15
CA ASN A 402 -13.29 -9.12 -40.69
C ASN A 402 -13.13 -10.38 -39.83
N CYS A 403 -14.23 -11.06 -39.62
CA CYS A 403 -14.25 -12.33 -38.90
C CYS A 403 -13.54 -13.42 -39.70
N ALA A 404 -12.55 -14.07 -39.11
CA ALA A 404 -11.82 -15.16 -39.77
C ALA A 404 -12.68 -16.38 -40.07
N LEU A 405 -13.87 -16.51 -39.47
CA LEU A 405 -14.78 -17.65 -39.71
C LEU A 405 -15.87 -17.32 -40.75
N CYS A 406 -16.51 -16.16 -40.68
CA CYS A 406 -17.67 -15.84 -41.51
C CYS A 406 -17.41 -14.65 -42.45
N ASP A 407 -16.25 -14.04 -42.40
CA ASP A 407 -15.80 -12.89 -43.19
C ASP A 407 -16.66 -11.62 -43.02
N SER A 408 -17.55 -11.60 -42.03
CA SER A 408 -18.36 -10.43 -41.74
C SER A 408 -17.54 -9.38 -40.96
N PRO A 409 -17.73 -8.08 -41.24
CA PRO A 409 -17.05 -7.02 -40.54
C PRO A 409 -17.58 -6.89 -39.10
N PHE A 410 -16.69 -6.65 -38.14
CA PHE A 410 -17.05 -6.37 -36.75
C PHE A 410 -16.07 -5.40 -36.09
N THR A 411 -16.54 -4.73 -35.03
CA THR A 411 -15.71 -3.89 -34.15
C THR A 411 -15.57 -4.55 -32.79
N ASP A 412 -16.56 -5.32 -32.34
CA ASP A 412 -16.55 -6.07 -31.08
C ASP A 412 -16.62 -7.57 -31.35
N ILE A 413 -15.51 -8.29 -31.15
CA ILE A 413 -15.42 -9.74 -31.43
C ILE A 413 -16.39 -10.54 -30.54
N ILE A 414 -16.72 -10.06 -29.35
CA ILE A 414 -17.60 -10.80 -28.42
C ILE A 414 -19.04 -10.63 -28.84
N MET A 415 -19.42 -9.39 -29.20
CA MET A 415 -20.71 -9.11 -29.81
C MET A 415 -20.93 -9.98 -31.05
N HIS A 416 -19.96 -9.93 -31.95
CA HIS A 416 -19.99 -10.72 -33.18
C HIS A 416 -20.14 -12.22 -32.88
N ALA A 417 -19.31 -12.79 -32.01
CA ALA A 417 -19.35 -14.21 -31.67
C ALA A 417 -20.68 -14.63 -31.02
N SER A 418 -21.24 -13.78 -30.15
CA SER A 418 -22.44 -14.10 -29.37
C SER A 418 -23.75 -13.87 -30.15
N CYS A 419 -23.79 -12.83 -31.02
CA CYS A 419 -25.04 -12.38 -31.61
C CYS A 419 -25.08 -12.45 -33.15
N GLU A 420 -23.93 -12.39 -33.84
CA GLU A 420 -23.89 -12.17 -35.28
C GLU A 420 -23.26 -13.32 -36.09
N CYS A 421 -22.25 -14.00 -35.50
CA CYS A 421 -21.49 -14.99 -36.26
C CYS A 421 -22.32 -16.20 -36.61
N ARG A 422 -22.38 -16.53 -37.92
CA ARG A 422 -23.13 -17.70 -38.43
C ARG A 422 -22.58 -19.04 -37.94
N PHE A 423 -21.30 -19.11 -37.58
CA PHE A 423 -20.69 -20.36 -37.11
C PHE A 423 -20.99 -20.64 -35.62
N THR A 424 -21.49 -19.66 -34.87
CA THR A 424 -21.96 -19.83 -33.49
C THR A 424 -23.49 -19.81 -33.39
N TYR A 425 -24.20 -19.85 -34.51
CA TYR A 425 -25.66 -19.75 -34.58
C TYR A 425 -26.37 -20.81 -33.73
N HIS A 426 -25.91 -22.04 -33.75
CA HIS A 426 -26.48 -23.14 -32.97
C HIS A 426 -26.47 -22.86 -31.43
N LEU A 427 -25.53 -22.10 -30.94
CA LEU A 427 -25.47 -21.72 -29.52
C LEU A 427 -26.53 -20.67 -29.18
N ARG A 428 -26.87 -19.79 -30.12
CA ARG A 428 -27.96 -18.82 -29.97
C ARG A 428 -29.32 -19.52 -29.97
N ASP A 429 -29.54 -20.47 -30.87
CA ASP A 429 -30.78 -21.24 -30.88
C ASP A 429 -30.96 -21.98 -29.54
N THR A 430 -29.95 -22.71 -29.11
CA THR A 430 -29.96 -23.36 -27.79
C THR A 430 -30.25 -22.38 -26.65
N PHE A 431 -29.70 -21.19 -26.70
CA PHE A 431 -29.95 -20.16 -25.67
C PHE A 431 -31.41 -19.67 -25.72
N PHE A 432 -31.97 -19.42 -26.90
CA PHE A 432 -33.35 -19.01 -27.07
C PHE A 432 -34.33 -20.10 -26.68
N ASP A 433 -34.06 -21.35 -27.03
CA ASP A 433 -34.86 -22.50 -26.61
C ASP A 433 -34.90 -22.60 -25.06
N LEU A 434 -33.75 -22.46 -24.40
CA LEU A 434 -33.68 -22.45 -22.94
C LEU A 434 -34.42 -21.26 -22.31
N ILE A 435 -34.49 -20.09 -22.96
CA ILE A 435 -35.27 -18.95 -22.51
C ILE A 435 -36.77 -19.25 -22.63
N ILE A 436 -37.22 -19.79 -23.73
CA ILE A 436 -38.62 -20.15 -23.95
C ILE A 436 -39.06 -21.20 -22.93
N GLU A 437 -38.24 -22.22 -22.72
CA GLU A 437 -38.55 -23.31 -21.77
C GLU A 437 -38.63 -22.84 -20.29
N ASN A 438 -37.73 -21.93 -19.90
CA ASN A 438 -37.60 -21.60 -18.49
C ASN A 438 -38.29 -20.29 -18.06
N PHE A 439 -38.68 -19.42 -19.00
CA PHE A 439 -39.19 -18.09 -18.65
C PHE A 439 -40.54 -17.77 -19.29
N SER A 440 -40.61 -17.40 -20.54
CA SER A 440 -41.89 -17.24 -21.28
C SER A 440 -41.59 -16.83 -22.74
N LEU A 441 -42.61 -17.02 -23.60
CA LEU A 441 -42.60 -16.55 -24.98
C LEU A 441 -42.55 -15.02 -25.10
N GLU A 442 -43.13 -14.27 -24.12
CA GLU A 442 -43.11 -12.82 -24.11
C GLU A 442 -41.70 -12.27 -23.97
N ILE A 443 -40.89 -12.87 -23.12
CA ILE A 443 -39.47 -12.50 -22.94
C ILE A 443 -38.66 -12.80 -24.19
N TYR A 444 -38.94 -13.93 -24.83
CA TYR A 444 -38.31 -14.27 -26.09
C TYR A 444 -38.62 -13.22 -27.17
N VAL A 445 -39.90 -12.82 -27.32
CA VAL A 445 -40.35 -11.81 -28.27
C VAL A 445 -39.74 -10.43 -27.97
N ASP A 446 -39.67 -10.07 -26.72
CA ASP A 446 -39.00 -8.85 -26.30
C ASP A 446 -37.49 -8.83 -26.64
N LEU A 447 -36.80 -9.94 -26.42
CA LEU A 447 -35.38 -10.08 -26.79
C LEU A 447 -35.16 -10.11 -28.30
N TRP A 448 -36.08 -10.69 -29.05
CA TRP A 448 -36.01 -10.81 -30.52
C TRP A 448 -36.26 -9.49 -31.25
N ASN A 449 -37.09 -8.62 -30.70
CA ASN A 449 -37.45 -7.34 -31.32
C ASN A 449 -36.36 -6.26 -31.20
N TYR A 450 -35.26 -6.53 -30.57
CA TYR A 450 -34.12 -5.60 -30.45
C TYR A 450 -33.10 -5.87 -31.54
N ASP A 451 -32.51 -4.78 -32.09
CA ASP A 451 -31.30 -4.91 -32.92
C ASP A 451 -30.14 -5.48 -32.08
N SER A 452 -29.12 -6.01 -32.73
CA SER A 452 -28.00 -6.69 -32.08
C SER A 452 -27.33 -5.89 -31.00
N ASN A 453 -27.23 -4.57 -31.15
CA ASN A 453 -26.63 -3.67 -30.14
C ASN A 453 -27.54 -3.48 -28.95
N THR A 454 -28.83 -3.27 -29.21
CA THR A 454 -29.86 -3.12 -28.16
C THR A 454 -30.10 -4.43 -27.42
N LEU A 455 -29.98 -5.58 -28.11
CA LEU A 455 -30.09 -6.90 -27.50
C LEU A 455 -29.00 -7.14 -26.46
N LEU A 456 -27.77 -6.76 -26.75
CA LEU A 456 -26.66 -6.91 -25.79
C LEU A 456 -26.79 -5.94 -24.63
N GLU A 457 -27.10 -4.67 -24.87
CA GLU A 457 -27.31 -3.65 -23.84
C GLU A 457 -28.50 -4.02 -22.94
N LYS A 458 -29.62 -4.49 -23.50
CA LYS A 458 -30.78 -4.89 -22.72
C LYS A 458 -30.63 -6.25 -22.07
N ASN A 459 -29.97 -7.22 -22.67
CA ASN A 459 -29.56 -8.44 -21.97
C ASN A 459 -28.70 -8.10 -20.75
N TYR A 460 -27.83 -7.12 -20.83
CA TYR A 460 -27.08 -6.64 -19.66
C TYR A 460 -27.97 -5.95 -18.62
N GLN A 461 -28.93 -5.11 -19.03
CA GLN A 461 -29.87 -4.46 -18.12
C GLN A 461 -30.81 -5.48 -17.49
N TYR A 462 -31.32 -6.47 -18.23
CA TYR A 462 -32.15 -7.55 -17.74
C TYR A 462 -31.37 -8.52 -16.85
N ILE A 463 -30.15 -8.86 -17.18
CA ILE A 463 -29.22 -9.68 -16.37
C ILE A 463 -28.98 -9.02 -15.01
N LEU A 464 -28.96 -7.68 -14.92
CA LEU A 464 -28.61 -6.97 -13.69
C LEU A 464 -29.80 -6.55 -12.83
N MET A 465 -30.97 -6.27 -13.39
CA MET A 465 -32.00 -5.53 -12.65
C MET A 465 -33.31 -6.26 -12.33
N ARG A 466 -33.77 -7.24 -13.09
CA ARG A 466 -35.14 -7.78 -12.96
C ARG A 466 -35.33 -9.29 -12.95
N TRP A 467 -34.32 -10.08 -13.29
CA TRP A 467 -34.52 -11.51 -13.51
C TRP A 467 -33.90 -12.39 -12.45
N THR A 468 -34.50 -13.56 -12.23
CA THR A 468 -34.03 -14.57 -11.30
C THR A 468 -32.59 -15.01 -11.59
N ILE A 469 -31.93 -15.57 -10.58
CA ILE A 469 -30.55 -16.12 -10.68
C ILE A 469 -30.40 -17.04 -11.91
N GLN A 470 -31.42 -17.79 -12.26
CA GLN A 470 -31.44 -18.72 -13.41
C GLN A 470 -31.25 -18.03 -14.78
N PHE A 471 -31.92 -16.88 -15.03
CA PHE A 471 -31.72 -16.16 -16.30
C PHE A 471 -30.31 -15.58 -16.42
N ARG A 472 -29.78 -15.09 -15.34
CA ARG A 472 -28.38 -14.62 -15.27
C ARG A 472 -27.40 -15.76 -15.62
N GLU A 473 -27.65 -16.95 -15.11
CA GLU A 473 -26.82 -18.14 -15.39
C GLU A 473 -26.91 -18.55 -16.85
N LEU A 474 -28.07 -18.58 -17.45
CA LEU A 474 -28.26 -18.94 -18.86
C LEU A 474 -27.60 -17.94 -19.81
N SER A 475 -27.80 -16.65 -19.62
CA SER A 475 -27.15 -15.61 -20.44
C SER A 475 -25.64 -15.65 -20.32
N TYR A 476 -25.13 -15.93 -19.14
CA TYR A 476 -23.71 -16.13 -18.91
C TYR A 476 -23.16 -17.34 -19.64
N VAL A 477 -23.86 -18.46 -19.58
CA VAL A 477 -23.46 -19.71 -20.25
C VAL A 477 -23.42 -19.52 -21.77
N HIS A 478 -24.39 -18.80 -22.32
CA HIS A 478 -24.42 -18.51 -23.77
C HIS A 478 -23.24 -17.68 -24.23
N VAL A 479 -22.93 -16.54 -23.57
CA VAL A 479 -21.81 -15.68 -23.96
C VAL A 479 -20.48 -16.40 -23.82
N VAL A 480 -20.30 -17.17 -22.74
CA VAL A 480 -19.08 -17.96 -22.52
C VAL A 480 -18.95 -19.09 -23.54
N ALA A 481 -20.03 -19.79 -23.85
CA ALA A 481 -20.04 -20.85 -24.84
C ALA A 481 -19.74 -20.29 -26.25
N SER A 482 -20.35 -19.18 -26.63
CA SER A 482 -20.11 -18.52 -27.93
C SER A 482 -18.67 -18.08 -28.10
N ALA A 483 -18.07 -17.45 -27.04
CA ALA A 483 -16.68 -17.04 -27.08
C ALA A 483 -15.71 -18.25 -27.12
N ALA A 484 -16.01 -19.30 -26.38
CA ALA A 484 -15.21 -20.54 -26.37
C ALA A 484 -15.27 -21.26 -27.70
N GLU A 485 -16.45 -21.41 -28.28
CA GLU A 485 -16.64 -22.07 -29.59
C GLU A 485 -16.00 -21.27 -30.73
N TYR A 486 -16.15 -19.94 -30.71
CA TYR A 486 -15.48 -19.07 -31.67
C TYR A 486 -13.95 -19.26 -31.63
N ASN A 487 -13.36 -19.30 -30.44
CA ASN A 487 -11.93 -19.55 -30.30
C ASN A 487 -11.53 -20.97 -30.72
N ARG A 488 -12.39 -21.99 -30.44
CA ARG A 488 -12.14 -23.38 -30.89
C ARG A 488 -12.14 -23.52 -32.40
N LEU A 489 -13.01 -22.80 -33.09
CA LEU A 489 -13.12 -22.83 -34.56
C LEU A 489 -12.00 -22.03 -35.25
N LEU A 490 -11.30 -21.13 -34.52
CA LEU A 490 -10.15 -20.37 -35.04
C LEU A 490 -8.83 -21.14 -34.95
N HIS A 491 -8.75 -22.18 -34.12
CA HIS A 491 -7.59 -23.06 -33.91
C HIS A 491 -7.88 -24.47 -34.38
#